data_500aec7c66c50838bf719c491f9d1190
#
_entry.id   500aec7c66c50838bf719c491f9d1190
#
_cell.length_a   1.000
_cell.length_b   1.000
_cell.length_c   1.000
_cell.angle_alpha   90.00
_cell.angle_beta   90.00
_cell.angle_gamma   90.00
#
_symmetry.space_group_name_H-M   'P 1'
#
loop_
_entity.id
_entity.type
_entity.pdbx_description
1 polymer ?
#
loop_
_entity_poly.entity_id
_entity_poly.type
_entity_poly.pdbx_seq_one_letter_code
_entity_poly.pdbx_strand_id
1 'polypeptide(L)'
;MRVRGQWLVLALLAGCSVAAGGQDAKGIVGQAVQTELAASRDDHSHWLYYEVPSAAVTQWVAETNYGNLRRVLRQNGVSLSLPAQHRLIDRFIQDAQAQAKQRKAGQHDDKQATEMLKLLPNAFVWTITASNASDTTLHFRPDPNFQPPDWETRVFAAMEGDMMVDNAQHRIVSLKGRLIHDVKFGFGVLGDLKAGGTFDVERRETGNAVWQITETHVHIQGHALLFKNISQNEDDVLSRFQPLPGDISLHQAEIELLKQPE
;
A
#
# COMPACT_ATOMS: atom_id res chain seq x y z
N MET A 1 3.96 -79.92 -11.92
CA MET A 1 2.51 -79.94 -11.71
C MET A 1 2.05 -78.61 -11.18
N ARG A 2 1.21 -77.96 -11.98
CA ARG A 2 0.42 -76.73 -11.70
C ARG A 2 1.12 -75.41 -11.37
N VAL A 3 1.20 -74.59 -12.38
CA VAL A 3 1.40 -73.08 -12.43
C VAL A 3 0.11 -72.42 -11.93
N ARG A 4 0.24 -71.36 -11.14
CA ARG A 4 -0.82 -70.38 -10.97
C ARG A 4 -0.22 -68.94 -11.09
N GLY A 5 -0.66 -68.22 -12.11
CA GLY A 5 -0.29 -66.85 -12.36
C GLY A 5 -0.99 -65.86 -11.41
N GLN A 6 -0.28 -64.81 -11.11
CA GLN A 6 -0.86 -63.66 -10.45
C GLN A 6 -0.86 -62.48 -11.42
N TRP A 7 -2.01 -61.89 -11.59
CA TRP A 7 -2.28 -60.69 -12.38
C TRP A 7 -1.92 -59.47 -11.55
N LEU A 8 -0.99 -58.66 -12.06
CA LEU A 8 -0.68 -57.35 -11.56
C LEU A 8 -1.71 -56.37 -12.09
N VAL A 9 -2.49 -55.76 -11.20
CA VAL A 9 -3.36 -54.62 -11.48
C VAL A 9 -2.53 -53.37 -11.19
N LEU A 10 -2.09 -52.68 -12.25
CA LEU A 10 -1.50 -51.32 -12.16
C LEU A 10 -2.67 -50.34 -12.03
N ALA A 11 -2.86 -49.79 -10.83
CA ALA A 11 -3.72 -48.64 -10.63
C ALA A 11 -2.98 -47.35 -11.01
N LEU A 12 -3.36 -46.76 -12.14
CA LEU A 12 -2.95 -45.37 -12.49
C LEU A 12 -3.69 -44.41 -11.54
N LEU A 13 -2.95 -43.88 -10.58
CA LEU A 13 -3.35 -42.67 -9.84
C LEU A 13 -2.92 -41.45 -10.64
N ALA A 14 -3.79 -40.99 -11.51
CA ALA A 14 -3.69 -39.65 -12.08
C ALA A 14 -4.06 -38.62 -10.98
N GLY A 15 -3.07 -38.11 -10.29
CA GLY A 15 -3.26 -37.08 -9.30
C GLY A 15 -3.59 -35.73 -9.97
N CYS A 16 -4.83 -35.30 -9.89
CA CYS A 16 -5.22 -33.93 -10.15
C CYS A 16 -4.67 -33.00 -9.03
N SER A 17 -3.47 -32.48 -9.22
CA SER A 17 -2.81 -31.56 -8.24
C SER A 17 -3.06 -30.08 -8.50
N VAL A 18 -4.03 -29.70 -9.34
CA VAL A 18 -4.22 -28.31 -9.77
C VAL A 18 -5.21 -27.52 -8.89
N ALA A 19 -6.03 -28.19 -8.07
CA ALA A 19 -7.03 -27.51 -7.24
C ALA A 19 -6.52 -27.07 -5.84
N ALA A 20 -5.45 -27.67 -5.34
CA ALA A 20 -4.92 -27.36 -4.00
C ALA A 20 -4.18 -26.01 -3.95
N GLY A 21 -3.47 -25.61 -5.03
CA GLY A 21 -2.69 -24.38 -5.05
C GLY A 21 -3.52 -23.09 -5.02
N GLY A 22 -4.73 -23.09 -5.58
CA GLY A 22 -5.58 -21.90 -5.59
C GLY A 22 -6.26 -21.62 -4.25
N GLN A 23 -6.55 -22.67 -3.48
CA GLN A 23 -7.16 -22.53 -2.16
C GLN A 23 -6.14 -22.06 -1.13
N ASP A 24 -4.91 -22.52 -1.21
CA ASP A 24 -3.78 -22.04 -0.42
C ASP A 24 -3.45 -20.58 -0.69
N ALA A 25 -3.37 -20.18 -1.95
CA ALA A 25 -3.07 -18.79 -2.33
C ALA A 25 -4.08 -17.80 -1.73
N LYS A 26 -5.38 -18.09 -1.86
CA LYS A 26 -6.44 -17.25 -1.28
C LYS A 26 -6.39 -17.23 0.25
N GLY A 27 -6.04 -18.36 0.87
CA GLY A 27 -5.86 -18.46 2.32
C GLY A 27 -4.71 -17.57 2.82
N ILE A 28 -3.56 -17.58 2.13
CA ILE A 28 -2.41 -16.70 2.45
C ILE A 28 -2.80 -15.22 2.35
N VAL A 29 -3.47 -14.83 1.26
CA VAL A 29 -3.96 -13.45 1.09
C VAL A 29 -4.95 -13.07 2.17
N GLY A 30 -5.89 -13.95 2.49
CA GLY A 30 -6.87 -13.72 3.55
C GLY A 30 -6.21 -13.50 4.92
N GLN A 31 -5.19 -14.30 5.24
CA GLN A 31 -4.41 -14.14 6.48
C GLN A 31 -3.63 -12.84 6.48
N ALA A 32 -2.94 -12.49 5.39
CA ALA A 32 -2.20 -11.24 5.28
C ALA A 32 -3.15 -10.04 5.46
N VAL A 33 -4.30 -10.04 4.80
CA VAL A 33 -5.32 -8.98 4.95
C VAL A 33 -5.80 -8.86 6.39
N GLN A 34 -6.08 -9.97 7.09
CA GLN A 34 -6.49 -9.92 8.49
C GLN A 34 -5.39 -9.35 9.39
N THR A 35 -4.14 -9.72 9.14
CA THR A 35 -2.98 -9.18 9.87
C THR A 35 -2.83 -7.67 9.64
N GLU A 36 -2.97 -7.19 8.40
CA GLU A 36 -2.90 -5.75 8.10
C GLU A 36 -4.04 -4.97 8.75
N LEU A 37 -5.26 -5.50 8.71
CA LEU A 37 -6.42 -4.88 9.35
C LEU A 37 -6.27 -4.81 10.88
N ALA A 38 -5.70 -5.84 11.49
CA ALA A 38 -5.40 -5.84 12.92
C ALA A 38 -4.31 -4.81 13.25
N ALA A 39 -3.21 -4.82 12.51
CA ALA A 39 -2.11 -3.87 12.70
C ALA A 39 -2.57 -2.42 12.53
N SER A 40 -3.35 -2.10 11.48
CA SER A 40 -3.88 -0.75 11.27
C SER A 40 -4.79 -0.26 12.40
N ARG A 41 -5.55 -1.17 13.02
CA ARG A 41 -6.41 -0.83 14.17
C ARG A 41 -5.61 -0.60 15.45
N ASP A 42 -4.55 -1.39 15.66
CA ASP A 42 -3.83 -1.48 16.93
C ASP A 42 -2.57 -0.57 16.93
N ASP A 43 -2.12 -0.11 15.75
CA ASP A 43 -0.98 0.81 15.61
C ASP A 43 -1.42 2.26 15.85
N HIS A 44 -0.89 2.85 16.90
CA HIS A 44 -1.04 4.26 17.24
C HIS A 44 0.32 4.97 17.31
N SER A 45 1.34 4.38 16.68
CA SER A 45 2.68 4.95 16.66
C SER A 45 2.72 6.23 15.81
N HIS A 46 3.65 7.10 16.16
CA HIS A 46 3.98 8.28 15.38
C HIS A 46 5.44 8.19 14.97
N TRP A 47 5.74 8.66 13.77
CA TRP A 47 7.06 8.55 13.17
C TRP A 47 7.57 9.88 12.69
N LEU A 48 8.88 10.06 12.77
CA LEU A 48 9.66 11.06 12.07
C LEU A 48 10.37 10.34 10.93
N TYR A 49 10.25 10.85 9.71
CA TYR A 49 10.90 10.25 8.55
C TYR A 49 11.29 11.28 7.50
N TYR A 50 12.22 10.88 6.64
CA TYR A 50 12.60 11.66 5.46
C TYR A 50 11.77 11.19 4.28
N GLU A 51 11.17 12.14 3.56
CA GLU A 51 10.24 11.92 2.45
C GLU A 51 10.72 12.64 1.19
N VAL A 52 10.70 11.95 0.07
CA VAL A 52 10.97 12.47 -1.28
C VAL A 52 9.73 12.19 -2.13
N PRO A 53 8.67 13.05 -2.04
CA PRO A 53 7.43 12.85 -2.77
C PRO A 53 7.56 13.14 -4.26
N SER A 54 8.68 13.70 -4.69
CA SER A 54 9.07 13.89 -6.09
C SER A 54 10.52 14.37 -6.18
N ALA A 55 11.12 14.31 -7.36
CA ALA A 55 12.46 14.88 -7.60
C ALA A 55 12.56 16.38 -7.28
N ALA A 56 11.43 17.09 -7.23
CA ALA A 56 11.37 18.52 -6.96
C ALA A 56 11.19 18.87 -5.47
N VAL A 57 10.84 17.92 -4.63
CA VAL A 57 10.52 18.14 -3.21
C VAL A 57 11.29 17.16 -2.34
N THR A 58 11.90 17.64 -1.29
CA THR A 58 12.46 16.82 -0.21
C THR A 58 12.09 17.43 1.14
N GLN A 59 11.76 16.61 2.10
CA GLN A 59 11.30 17.09 3.41
C GLN A 59 11.49 16.06 4.53
N TRP A 60 11.51 16.55 5.74
CA TRP A 60 11.29 15.75 6.93
C TRP A 60 9.85 15.88 7.38
N VAL A 61 9.26 14.79 7.80
CA VAL A 61 7.87 14.72 8.25
C VAL A 61 7.83 14.19 9.68
N ALA A 62 7.09 14.84 10.55
CA ALA A 62 6.76 14.36 11.88
C ALA A 62 5.25 14.15 12.00
N GLU A 63 4.85 12.92 12.24
CA GLU A 63 3.45 12.58 12.50
C GLU A 63 3.04 13.05 13.89
N THR A 64 1.83 13.58 13.99
CA THR A 64 1.25 14.03 15.26
C THR A 64 -0.26 13.82 15.27
N ASN A 65 -0.88 13.86 16.44
CA ASN A 65 -2.35 13.85 16.59
C ASN A 65 -3.04 15.08 15.93
N TYR A 66 -2.27 16.07 15.50
CA TYR A 66 -2.76 17.28 14.85
C TYR A 66 -2.61 17.24 13.31
N GLY A 67 -1.96 16.20 12.80
CA GLY A 67 -1.58 16.00 11.41
C GLY A 67 -0.06 15.95 11.24
N ASN A 68 0.41 15.83 10.01
CA ASN A 68 1.82 15.70 9.68
C ASN A 68 2.47 17.08 9.56
N LEU A 69 3.38 17.37 10.49
CA LEU A 69 4.19 18.57 10.44
C LEU A 69 5.39 18.35 9.49
N ARG A 70 5.65 19.29 8.58
CA ARG A 70 6.66 19.14 7.52
C ARG A 70 7.71 20.22 7.59
N ARG A 71 8.98 19.82 7.57
CA ARG A 71 10.13 20.69 7.32
C ARG A 71 10.58 20.48 5.88
N VAL A 72 10.14 21.37 4.99
CA VAL A 72 10.46 21.30 3.56
C VAL A 72 11.88 21.83 3.35
N LEU A 73 12.78 20.98 2.86
CA LEU A 73 14.18 21.31 2.57
C LEU A 73 14.35 21.84 1.15
N ARG A 74 13.63 21.23 0.20
CA ARG A 74 13.63 21.58 -1.22
C ARG A 74 12.20 21.67 -1.72
N GLN A 75 11.90 22.69 -2.52
CA GLN A 75 10.61 22.88 -3.19
C GLN A 75 10.84 23.37 -4.62
N ASN A 76 10.15 22.79 -5.60
CA ASN A 76 10.33 23.08 -7.03
C ASN A 76 11.81 22.97 -7.48
N GLY A 77 12.56 22.01 -6.93
CA GLY A 77 13.97 21.81 -7.23
C GLY A 77 14.93 22.81 -6.55
N VAL A 78 14.44 23.77 -5.78
CA VAL A 78 15.22 24.82 -5.11
C VAL A 78 15.28 24.56 -3.61
N SER A 79 16.47 24.59 -3.02
CA SER A 79 16.66 24.49 -1.57
C SER A 79 16.08 25.70 -0.85
N LEU A 80 15.34 25.47 0.22
CA LEU A 80 14.78 26.52 1.05
C LEU A 80 15.77 26.97 2.12
N SER A 81 15.88 28.28 2.34
CA SER A 81 16.64 28.81 3.47
C SER A 81 15.99 28.45 4.80
N LEU A 82 16.76 28.35 5.87
CA LEU A 82 16.25 28.06 7.23
C LEU A 82 15.07 28.98 7.61
N PRO A 83 15.10 30.30 7.41
CA PRO A 83 13.94 31.14 7.71
C PRO A 83 12.70 30.81 6.87
N ALA A 84 12.86 30.28 5.65
CA ALA A 84 11.72 29.86 4.83
C ALA A 84 11.14 28.53 5.34
N GLN A 85 11.99 27.59 5.76
CA GLN A 85 11.57 26.33 6.38
C GLN A 85 10.78 26.61 7.67
N HIS A 86 11.29 27.45 8.56
CA HIS A 86 10.59 27.85 9.79
C HIS A 86 9.22 28.46 9.52
N ARG A 87 9.12 29.39 8.58
CA ARG A 87 7.83 30.01 8.23
C ARG A 87 6.77 29.02 7.76
N LEU A 88 7.17 27.94 7.08
CA LEU A 88 6.24 26.88 6.67
C LEU A 88 5.75 26.06 7.86
N ILE A 89 6.65 25.72 8.78
CA ILE A 89 6.34 25.04 10.03
C ILE A 89 5.38 25.87 10.87
N ASP A 90 5.75 27.14 11.17
CA ASP A 90 4.94 28.08 11.97
C ASP A 90 3.54 28.26 11.40
N ARG A 91 3.44 28.39 10.08
CA ARG A 91 2.15 28.53 9.39
C ARG A 91 1.24 27.33 9.69
N PHE A 92 1.75 26.12 9.62
CA PHE A 92 0.95 24.93 9.94
C PHE A 92 0.58 24.86 11.43
N ILE A 93 1.52 25.18 12.32
CA ILE A 93 1.28 25.20 13.77
C ILE A 93 0.17 26.20 14.14
N GLN A 94 0.11 27.34 13.47
CA GLN A 94 -0.87 28.40 13.75
C GLN A 94 -2.20 28.19 13.02
N ASP A 95 -2.28 27.28 12.05
CA ASP A 95 -3.47 27.05 11.23
C ASP A 95 -4.27 25.81 11.69
N ALA A 96 -5.09 25.99 12.71
CA ALA A 96 -5.97 24.93 13.21
C ALA A 96 -6.94 24.38 12.13
N GLN A 97 -7.29 25.20 11.12
CA GLN A 97 -8.16 24.75 10.04
C GLN A 97 -7.41 23.80 9.08
N ALA A 98 -6.16 24.13 8.72
CA ALA A 98 -5.30 23.25 7.93
C ALA A 98 -5.06 21.90 8.65
N GLN A 99 -4.79 21.94 9.95
CA GLN A 99 -4.65 20.73 10.78
C GLN A 99 -5.92 19.88 10.76
N ALA A 100 -7.08 20.47 10.99
CA ALA A 100 -8.36 19.77 10.97
C ALA A 100 -8.67 19.16 9.58
N LYS A 101 -8.37 19.90 8.50
CA LYS A 101 -8.53 19.43 7.12
C LYS A 101 -7.64 18.22 6.83
N GLN A 102 -6.36 18.27 7.27
CA GLN A 102 -5.41 17.18 7.05
C GLN A 102 -5.83 15.91 7.81
N ARG A 103 -6.22 16.04 9.10
CA ARG A 103 -6.72 14.90 9.87
C ARG A 103 -7.97 14.26 9.23
N LYS A 104 -8.91 15.09 8.77
CA LYS A 104 -10.12 14.57 8.10
C LYS A 104 -9.78 13.85 6.79
N ALA A 105 -8.81 14.36 6.04
CA ALA A 105 -8.34 13.69 4.83
C ALA A 105 -7.71 12.35 5.18
N GLY A 106 -6.76 12.30 6.14
CA GLY A 106 -6.14 11.04 6.57
C GLY A 106 -7.16 9.99 7.03
N GLN A 107 -8.12 10.36 7.88
CA GLN A 107 -9.18 9.45 8.32
C GLN A 107 -10.04 8.91 7.15
N HIS A 108 -10.27 9.72 6.13
CA HIS A 108 -10.97 9.29 4.94
C HIS A 108 -10.14 8.27 4.14
N ASP A 109 -8.85 8.55 3.98
CA ASP A 109 -7.92 7.70 3.24
C ASP A 109 -7.72 6.36 3.93
N ASP A 110 -7.56 6.34 5.26
CA ASP A 110 -7.46 5.13 6.08
C ASP A 110 -8.71 4.25 5.96
N LYS A 111 -9.89 4.89 5.98
CA LYS A 111 -11.15 4.18 5.80
C LYS A 111 -11.24 3.55 4.41
N GLN A 112 -10.90 4.30 3.37
CA GLN A 112 -10.92 3.81 1.98
C GLN A 112 -9.92 2.67 1.80
N ALA A 113 -8.70 2.82 2.28
CA ALA A 113 -7.68 1.78 2.24
C ALA A 113 -8.15 0.50 2.96
N THR A 114 -8.77 0.64 4.14
CA THR A 114 -9.35 -0.46 4.90
C THR A 114 -10.44 -1.21 4.12
N GLU A 115 -11.36 -0.49 3.48
CA GLU A 115 -12.43 -1.12 2.69
C GLU A 115 -11.88 -1.82 1.44
N MET A 116 -10.94 -1.21 0.74
CA MET A 116 -10.27 -1.83 -0.41
C MET A 116 -9.50 -3.09 0.00
N LEU A 117 -8.77 -3.04 1.12
CA LEU A 117 -8.00 -4.17 1.62
C LEU A 117 -8.89 -5.38 1.93
N LYS A 118 -10.07 -5.19 2.51
CA LYS A 118 -11.05 -6.26 2.79
C LYS A 118 -11.52 -6.98 1.52
N LEU A 119 -11.52 -6.32 0.39
CA LEU A 119 -12.00 -6.89 -0.88
C LEU A 119 -10.94 -7.74 -1.59
N LEU A 120 -9.64 -7.52 -1.33
CA LEU A 120 -8.54 -8.18 -2.05
C LEU A 120 -8.69 -9.70 -2.17
N PRO A 121 -9.02 -10.47 -1.12
CA PRO A 121 -9.12 -11.93 -1.23
C PRO A 121 -10.19 -12.41 -2.22
N ASN A 122 -11.21 -11.59 -2.45
CA ASN A 122 -12.37 -11.95 -3.29
C ASN A 122 -12.40 -11.20 -4.64
N ALA A 123 -11.66 -10.12 -4.78
CA ALA A 123 -11.62 -9.34 -6.02
C ALA A 123 -10.78 -10.03 -7.10
N PHE A 124 -9.91 -10.97 -6.71
CA PHE A 124 -8.92 -11.55 -7.60
C PHE A 124 -8.87 -13.08 -7.50
N VAL A 125 -8.47 -13.69 -8.61
CA VAL A 125 -7.97 -15.07 -8.66
C VAL A 125 -6.48 -15.01 -8.34
N TRP A 126 -6.08 -15.73 -7.29
CA TRP A 126 -4.72 -15.75 -6.76
C TRP A 126 -4.00 -17.05 -7.12
N THR A 127 -2.71 -16.95 -7.45
CA THR A 127 -1.84 -18.09 -7.76
C THR A 127 -0.48 -17.87 -7.13
N ILE A 128 0.05 -18.85 -6.37
CA ILE A 128 1.41 -18.81 -5.86
C ILE A 128 2.37 -18.99 -7.05
N THR A 129 3.26 -18.02 -7.26
CA THR A 129 4.27 -18.06 -8.33
C THR A 129 5.67 -18.39 -7.80
N ALA A 130 5.95 -18.00 -6.56
CA ALA A 130 7.19 -18.34 -5.88
C ALA A 130 6.95 -18.43 -4.37
N SER A 131 7.71 -19.27 -3.69
CA SER A 131 7.72 -19.35 -2.23
C SER A 131 9.10 -19.82 -1.76
N ASN A 132 9.62 -19.20 -0.71
CA ASN A 132 10.86 -19.57 -0.04
C ASN A 132 10.64 -19.53 1.48
N ALA A 133 11.71 -19.58 2.27
CA ALA A 133 11.59 -19.60 3.74
C ALA A 133 11.09 -18.25 4.31
N SER A 134 11.37 -17.13 3.66
CA SER A 134 11.01 -15.78 4.13
C SER A 134 9.71 -15.26 3.53
N ASP A 135 9.49 -15.49 2.22
CA ASP A 135 8.45 -14.82 1.47
C ASP A 135 7.67 -15.76 0.56
N THR A 136 6.41 -15.41 0.32
CA THR A 136 5.57 -16.02 -0.72
C THR A 136 5.11 -14.94 -1.68
N THR A 137 5.35 -15.14 -2.98
CA THR A 137 4.87 -14.28 -4.07
C THR A 137 3.61 -14.88 -4.68
N LEU A 138 2.57 -14.07 -4.75
CA LEU A 138 1.27 -14.44 -5.30
C LEU A 138 0.95 -13.53 -6.48
N HIS A 139 0.69 -14.14 -7.64
CA HIS A 139 0.15 -13.45 -8.80
C HIS A 139 -1.36 -13.28 -8.66
N PHE A 140 -1.87 -12.10 -8.99
CA PHE A 140 -3.30 -11.81 -9.01
C PHE A 140 -3.77 -11.32 -10.37
N ARG A 141 -4.98 -11.72 -10.71
CA ARG A 141 -5.73 -11.23 -11.89
C ARG A 141 -7.19 -11.06 -11.50
N PRO A 142 -7.97 -10.20 -12.19
CA PRO A 142 -9.37 -9.99 -11.86
C PRO A 142 -10.15 -11.32 -11.79
N ASP A 143 -10.96 -11.49 -10.76
CA ASP A 143 -11.95 -12.57 -10.73
C ASP A 143 -13.15 -12.13 -11.59
N PRO A 144 -13.49 -12.86 -12.68
CA PRO A 144 -14.62 -12.53 -13.54
C PRO A 144 -15.99 -12.60 -12.83
N ASN A 145 -16.05 -13.23 -11.65
CA ASN A 145 -17.26 -13.32 -10.85
C ASN A 145 -17.35 -12.21 -9.80
N PHE A 146 -16.28 -11.44 -9.59
CA PHE A 146 -16.28 -10.35 -8.64
C PHE A 146 -17.19 -9.21 -9.13
N GLN A 147 -18.09 -8.80 -8.27
CA GLN A 147 -18.96 -7.65 -8.51
C GLN A 147 -18.51 -6.51 -7.58
N PRO A 148 -17.89 -5.45 -8.13
CA PRO A 148 -17.48 -4.31 -7.33
C PRO A 148 -18.68 -3.69 -6.59
N PRO A 149 -18.63 -3.51 -5.27
CA PRO A 149 -19.74 -2.98 -4.48
C PRO A 149 -20.02 -1.50 -4.77
N ASP A 150 -19.03 -0.79 -5.25
CA ASP A 150 -19.11 0.62 -5.61
C ASP A 150 -18.31 0.91 -6.89
N TRP A 151 -18.33 2.16 -7.32
CA TRP A 151 -17.64 2.57 -8.53
C TRP A 151 -16.12 2.70 -8.32
N GLU A 152 -15.64 2.96 -7.11
CA GLU A 152 -14.22 3.08 -6.76
C GLU A 152 -13.52 1.74 -6.91
N THR A 153 -14.15 0.69 -6.45
CA THR A 153 -13.61 -0.68 -6.50
C THR A 153 -13.66 -1.33 -7.89
N ARG A 154 -14.27 -0.66 -8.89
CA ARG A 154 -14.22 -1.12 -10.29
C ARG A 154 -12.81 -1.22 -10.85
N VAL A 155 -11.87 -0.48 -10.29
CA VAL A 155 -10.46 -0.56 -10.68
C VAL A 155 -9.91 -1.98 -10.51
N PHE A 156 -10.39 -2.75 -9.53
CA PHE A 156 -9.96 -4.13 -9.31
C PHE A 156 -10.26 -5.06 -10.49
N ALA A 157 -11.36 -4.80 -11.23
CA ALA A 157 -11.68 -5.57 -12.44
C ALA A 157 -10.71 -5.31 -13.60
N ALA A 158 -9.79 -4.38 -13.46
CA ALA A 158 -8.80 -4.00 -14.47
C ALA A 158 -7.35 -4.13 -13.99
N MET A 159 -7.10 -4.64 -12.78
CA MET A 159 -5.76 -4.73 -12.20
C MET A 159 -5.23 -6.17 -12.26
N GLU A 160 -4.00 -6.35 -12.70
CA GLU A 160 -3.25 -7.59 -12.53
C GLU A 160 -1.84 -7.29 -11.99
N GLY A 161 -1.23 -8.23 -11.31
CA GLY A 161 0.12 -8.04 -10.78
C GLY A 161 0.52 -9.08 -9.77
N ASP A 162 1.46 -8.71 -8.90
CA ASP A 162 2.04 -9.59 -7.91
C ASP A 162 1.98 -8.96 -6.51
N MET A 163 1.71 -9.78 -5.52
CA MET A 163 1.78 -9.46 -4.09
C MET A 163 2.85 -10.33 -3.45
N MET A 164 3.73 -9.75 -2.66
CA MET A 164 4.68 -10.48 -1.82
C MET A 164 4.21 -10.40 -0.37
N VAL A 165 4.23 -11.54 0.31
CA VAL A 165 3.84 -11.68 1.72
C VAL A 165 4.99 -12.27 2.51
N ASP A 166 5.36 -11.65 3.64
CA ASP A 166 6.28 -12.19 4.62
C ASP A 166 5.66 -13.41 5.33
N ASN A 167 6.35 -14.54 5.30
CA ASN A 167 5.83 -15.82 5.82
C ASN A 167 5.77 -15.88 7.35
N ALA A 168 6.64 -15.14 8.03
CA ALA A 168 6.73 -15.17 9.49
C ALA A 168 5.69 -14.28 10.18
N GLN A 169 5.51 -13.09 9.64
CA GLN A 169 4.61 -12.08 10.21
C GLN A 169 3.28 -11.96 9.45
N HIS A 170 3.14 -12.63 8.31
CA HIS A 170 1.99 -12.54 7.40
C HIS A 170 1.66 -11.09 7.00
N ARG A 171 2.71 -10.28 6.76
CA ARG A 171 2.58 -8.88 6.35
C ARG A 171 2.74 -8.77 4.84
N ILE A 172 2.02 -7.84 4.23
CA ILE A 172 2.21 -7.51 2.82
C ILE A 172 3.51 -6.72 2.70
N VAL A 173 4.49 -7.27 1.98
CA VAL A 173 5.81 -6.66 1.71
C VAL A 173 5.73 -5.75 0.50
N SER A 174 5.09 -6.19 -0.57
CA SER A 174 4.90 -5.37 -1.77
C SER A 174 3.62 -5.72 -2.51
N LEU A 175 3.12 -4.74 -3.25
CA LEU A 175 2.01 -4.90 -4.19
C LEU A 175 2.35 -4.14 -5.47
N LYS A 176 2.58 -4.89 -6.56
CA LYS A 176 3.00 -4.34 -7.86
C LYS A 176 2.06 -4.81 -8.94
N GLY A 177 1.72 -3.92 -9.88
CA GLY A 177 0.85 -4.33 -10.97
C GLY A 177 0.58 -3.24 -11.99
N ARG A 178 -0.39 -3.54 -12.84
CA ARG A 178 -0.80 -2.63 -13.92
C ARG A 178 -2.29 -2.71 -14.19
N LEU A 179 -2.80 -1.71 -14.87
CA LEU A 179 -4.14 -1.72 -15.44
C LEU A 179 -4.11 -2.42 -16.81
N ILE A 180 -4.87 -3.51 -16.95
CA ILE A 180 -4.96 -4.30 -18.19
C ILE A 180 -6.08 -3.82 -19.12
N HIS A 181 -7.00 -2.99 -18.61
CA HIS A 181 -8.11 -2.40 -19.34
C HIS A 181 -8.33 -0.96 -18.90
N ASP A 182 -8.93 -0.15 -19.78
CA ASP A 182 -9.43 1.17 -19.41
C ASP A 182 -10.54 1.04 -18.36
N VAL A 183 -10.48 1.86 -17.31
CA VAL A 183 -11.52 1.96 -16.29
C VAL A 183 -12.26 3.27 -16.44
N LYS A 184 -13.58 3.23 -16.62
CA LYS A 184 -14.43 4.40 -16.74
C LYS A 184 -15.36 4.54 -15.56
N PHE A 185 -15.40 5.73 -14.98
CA PHE A 185 -16.25 6.09 -13.86
C PHE A 185 -17.37 7.03 -14.34
N GLY A 186 -18.63 6.72 -13.97
CA GLY A 186 -19.77 7.52 -14.37
C GLY A 186 -19.86 7.73 -15.88
N PHE A 187 -19.75 6.66 -16.68
CA PHE A 187 -19.70 6.68 -18.15
C PHE A 187 -18.55 7.53 -18.73
N GLY A 188 -17.46 7.72 -17.96
CA GLY A 188 -16.32 8.54 -18.34
C GLY A 188 -16.44 10.02 -17.95
N VAL A 189 -17.59 10.46 -17.45
CA VAL A 189 -17.80 11.87 -17.03
C VAL A 189 -17.09 12.16 -15.70
N LEU A 190 -17.06 11.18 -14.80
CA LEU A 190 -16.40 11.31 -13.47
C LEU A 190 -14.92 10.94 -13.53
N GLY A 191 -14.47 10.34 -14.60
CA GLY A 191 -13.08 9.98 -14.82
C GLY A 191 -12.90 8.76 -15.71
N ASP A 192 -11.67 8.62 -16.22
CA ASP A 192 -11.19 7.44 -16.88
C ASP A 192 -9.71 7.21 -16.52
N LEU A 193 -9.33 5.95 -16.37
CA LEU A 193 -7.94 5.50 -16.22
C LEU A 193 -7.60 4.62 -17.41
N LYS A 194 -6.42 4.81 -17.98
CA LYS A 194 -6.00 4.10 -19.19
C LYS A 194 -5.26 2.81 -18.86
N ALA A 195 -5.49 1.80 -19.69
CA ALA A 195 -4.70 0.57 -19.70
C ALA A 195 -3.20 0.88 -19.79
N GLY A 196 -2.37 0.01 -19.21
CA GLY A 196 -0.91 0.17 -19.17
C GLY A 196 -0.41 1.04 -18.02
N GLY A 197 -1.28 1.72 -17.26
CA GLY A 197 -0.88 2.39 -16.04
C GLY A 197 -0.34 1.40 -15.00
N THR A 198 0.72 1.76 -14.28
CA THR A 198 1.41 0.91 -13.30
C THR A 198 1.29 1.44 -11.89
N PHE A 199 1.39 0.54 -10.93
CA PHE A 199 1.54 0.85 -9.50
C PHE A 199 2.54 -0.12 -8.87
N ASP A 200 3.31 0.38 -7.93
CA ASP A 200 4.29 -0.35 -7.14
C ASP A 200 4.33 0.26 -5.74
N VAL A 201 3.98 -0.52 -4.74
CA VAL A 201 4.04 -0.12 -3.34
C VAL A 201 4.92 -1.11 -2.58
N GLU A 202 5.96 -0.60 -1.94
CA GLU A 202 6.84 -1.39 -1.09
C GLU A 202 6.67 -1.00 0.38
N ARG A 203 6.79 -1.99 1.25
CA ARG A 203 6.72 -1.81 2.70
C ARG A 203 7.88 -2.53 3.38
N ARG A 204 8.31 -1.98 4.49
CA ARG A 204 9.38 -2.58 5.31
C ARG A 204 9.05 -2.46 6.80
N GLU A 205 9.54 -3.41 7.56
CA GLU A 205 9.55 -3.29 9.01
C GLU A 205 10.52 -2.18 9.43
N THR A 206 10.02 -1.20 10.17
CA THR A 206 10.78 -0.05 10.66
C THR A 206 11.20 -0.20 12.12
N GLY A 207 10.80 -1.29 12.75
CA GLY A 207 11.10 -1.67 14.14
C GLY A 207 9.85 -2.04 14.91
N ASN A 208 10.02 -2.87 15.95
CA ASN A 208 8.94 -3.32 16.83
C ASN A 208 7.73 -3.96 16.10
N ALA A 209 7.98 -4.70 15.03
CA ALA A 209 6.97 -5.29 14.14
C ALA A 209 6.03 -4.26 13.46
N VAL A 210 6.38 -2.98 13.45
CA VAL A 210 5.65 -1.95 12.71
C VAL A 210 6.15 -1.90 11.27
N TRP A 211 5.22 -1.98 10.33
CA TRP A 211 5.51 -1.95 8.90
C TRP A 211 5.02 -0.65 8.28
N GLN A 212 5.93 0.07 7.65
CA GLN A 212 5.64 1.33 6.97
C GLN A 212 5.76 1.18 5.44
N ILE A 213 4.99 1.97 4.70
CA ILE A 213 5.24 2.15 3.28
C ILE A 213 6.57 2.90 3.15
N THR A 214 7.47 2.35 2.34
CA THR A 214 8.79 2.96 2.08
C THR A 214 8.90 3.51 0.67
N GLU A 215 8.16 2.93 -0.26
CA GLU A 215 8.18 3.36 -1.66
C GLU A 215 6.77 3.25 -2.26
N THR A 216 6.38 4.27 -3.01
CA THR A 216 5.14 4.30 -3.79
C THR A 216 5.44 4.87 -5.16
N HIS A 217 5.23 4.07 -6.20
CA HIS A 217 5.36 4.50 -7.59
C HIS A 217 4.05 4.23 -8.32
N VAL A 218 3.36 5.28 -8.72
CA VAL A 218 2.10 5.21 -9.46
C VAL A 218 2.22 6.02 -10.73
N HIS A 219 2.05 5.36 -11.88
CA HIS A 219 2.10 6.00 -13.19
C HIS A 219 0.86 5.59 -13.98
N ILE A 220 -0.23 6.31 -13.82
CA ILE A 220 -1.52 6.02 -14.45
C ILE A 220 -1.95 7.22 -15.28
N GLN A 221 -2.17 7.00 -16.57
CA GLN A 221 -2.72 8.02 -17.46
C GLN A 221 -4.24 8.09 -17.34
N GLY A 222 -4.78 9.29 -17.44
CA GLY A 222 -6.22 9.53 -17.35
C GLY A 222 -6.56 10.64 -16.36
N HIS A 223 -7.82 10.74 -16.00
CA HIS A 223 -8.26 11.62 -14.92
C HIS A 223 -9.34 10.89 -14.10
N ALA A 224 -9.27 11.04 -12.81
CA ALA A 224 -10.30 10.53 -11.92
C ALA A 224 -10.55 11.59 -10.84
N LEU A 225 -11.68 12.32 -10.98
CA LEU A 225 -12.08 13.36 -10.02
C LEU A 225 -12.26 12.83 -8.59
N LEU A 226 -12.25 11.54 -8.44
CA LEU A 226 -12.71 10.80 -7.27
C LEU A 226 -11.56 10.16 -6.49
N PHE A 227 -10.42 9.92 -7.14
CA PHE A 227 -9.17 9.50 -6.49
C PHE A 227 -8.31 10.72 -6.15
N LYS A 228 -8.83 11.62 -5.32
CA LYS A 228 -8.08 12.83 -4.92
C LYS A 228 -6.77 12.53 -4.20
N ASN A 229 -6.61 11.30 -3.70
CA ASN A 229 -5.49 10.89 -2.87
C ASN A 229 -4.55 9.90 -3.56
N ILE A 230 -4.92 9.38 -4.73
CA ILE A 230 -3.98 8.64 -5.57
C ILE A 230 -3.52 9.61 -6.64
N SER A 231 -2.30 10.13 -6.49
CA SER A 231 -1.66 10.87 -7.57
C SER A 231 -1.58 9.97 -8.79
N GLN A 232 -1.93 10.49 -9.95
CA GLN A 232 -1.83 9.74 -11.21
C GLN A 232 -0.38 9.52 -11.62
N ASN A 233 0.52 10.33 -11.06
CA ASN A 233 1.96 10.19 -11.17
C ASN A 233 2.58 10.53 -9.83
N GLU A 234 3.00 9.51 -9.11
CA GLU A 234 3.59 9.59 -7.78
C GLU A 234 4.86 8.76 -7.77
N ASP A 235 5.94 9.34 -7.26
CA ASP A 235 7.21 8.66 -6.99
C ASP A 235 7.65 9.09 -5.59
N ASP A 236 7.04 8.49 -4.57
CA ASP A 236 7.30 8.83 -3.18
C ASP A 236 8.21 7.80 -2.52
N VAL A 237 9.27 8.27 -1.87
CA VAL A 237 10.24 7.43 -1.15
C VAL A 237 10.37 7.95 0.28
N LEU A 238 10.08 7.07 1.23
CA LEU A 238 10.17 7.33 2.66
C LEU A 238 11.34 6.54 3.27
N SER A 239 12.12 7.20 4.12
CA SER A 239 13.31 6.60 4.72
C SER A 239 13.65 7.22 6.07
N ARG A 240 14.64 6.65 6.78
CA ARG A 240 15.18 7.18 8.04
C ARG A 240 14.12 7.30 9.14
N PHE A 241 13.25 6.33 9.24
CA PHE A 241 12.19 6.29 10.24
C PHE A 241 12.74 6.30 11.67
N GLN A 242 12.19 7.18 12.50
CA GLN A 242 12.50 7.32 13.92
C GLN A 242 11.17 7.37 14.69
N PRO A 243 10.98 6.56 15.74
CA PRO A 243 9.73 6.59 16.50
C PRO A 243 9.61 7.90 17.29
N LEU A 244 8.40 8.42 17.36
CA LEU A 244 8.04 9.58 18.16
C LEU A 244 7.07 9.17 19.28
N PRO A 245 7.01 9.94 20.40
CA PRO A 245 5.96 9.74 21.39
C PRO A 245 4.56 9.87 20.81
N GLY A 246 3.63 8.98 21.21
CA GLY A 246 2.26 8.98 20.69
C GLY A 246 1.43 10.21 21.07
N ASP A 247 1.85 10.98 22.06
CA ASP A 247 1.25 12.23 22.53
C ASP A 247 2.06 13.48 22.16
N ILE A 248 2.99 13.36 21.20
CA ILE A 248 3.87 14.45 20.80
C ILE A 248 3.07 15.68 20.38
N SER A 249 3.38 16.83 20.97
CA SER A 249 2.80 18.12 20.58
C SER A 249 3.44 18.66 19.30
N LEU A 250 2.76 19.60 18.61
CA LEU A 250 3.31 20.26 17.42
C LEU A 250 4.65 20.96 17.72
N HIS A 251 4.79 21.59 18.91
CA HIS A 251 6.03 22.26 19.27
C HIS A 251 7.18 21.27 19.53
N GLN A 252 6.90 20.13 20.16
CA GLN A 252 7.91 19.08 20.31
C GLN A 252 8.29 18.46 18.96
N ALA A 253 7.31 18.24 18.07
CA ALA A 253 7.55 17.77 16.70
C ALA A 253 8.41 18.74 15.89
N GLU A 254 8.18 20.05 16.03
CA GLU A 254 9.03 21.08 15.43
C GLU A 254 10.48 20.95 15.89
N ILE A 255 10.71 20.80 17.21
CA ILE A 255 12.06 20.64 17.79
C ILE A 255 12.74 19.39 17.18
N GLU A 256 12.03 18.26 17.07
CA GLU A 256 12.59 17.05 16.48
C GLU A 256 12.90 17.22 14.97
N LEU A 257 12.04 17.88 14.23
CA LEU A 257 12.27 18.20 12.81
C LEU A 257 13.51 19.09 12.61
N LEU A 258 13.70 20.09 13.46
CA LEU A 258 14.81 21.04 13.34
C LEU A 258 16.18 20.42 13.72
N LYS A 259 16.21 19.33 14.46
CA LYS A 259 17.43 18.55 14.73
C LYS A 259 17.92 17.75 13.52
N GLN A 260 17.05 17.51 12.54
CA GLN A 260 17.39 16.66 11.39
C GLN A 260 18.33 17.40 10.43
N PRO A 261 19.20 16.67 9.70
CA PRO A 261 20.09 17.27 8.70
C PRO A 261 19.31 17.92 7.54
N GLU A 262 19.99 18.83 6.85
CA GLU A 262 19.49 19.44 5.60
C GLU A 262 19.61 18.47 4.41
#